data_ee301cae56a1030078824cbdf93a17d3
#
_entry.id   ee301cae56a1030078824cbdf93a17d3
#
_cell.length_a   1.000
_cell.length_b   1.000
_cell.length_c   1.000
_cell.angle_alpha   90.00
_cell.angle_beta   90.00
_cell.angle_gamma   90.00
#
_symmetry.space_group_name_H-M   'P 1'
#
loop_
_entity.id
_entity.type
_entity.pdbx_description
1 polymer ?
#
loop_
_entity_poly.entity_id
_entity_poly.type
_entity_poly.pdbx_seq_one_letter_code
_entity_poly.pdbx_strand_id
1 'polypeptide(L)'
;MIRVLVADDEPLIRAGIRMILTSADDIDVVAEAADGREAVETARSTAVDVALLDIQMPVMDGLTALAEMGRAAPDVRVLILTTFGERDNVLRALGHGGAGFLLKDSAPQELIHAVRAAAAGNAYLSPAATRHVVDTLASPAATARGEEARRRLAGLTAREREVLALLGEGLSNADAGSRLHMSEATVKTYVSRILTKLDCDNRVQAALLARDAGLESNAG
;
A
#
# COMPACT_ATOMS: atom_id res chain seq x y z
N MET A 1 4.85 27.00 -0.75
CA MET A 1 6.04 26.30 -1.29
C MET A 1 5.98 24.87 -0.82
N ILE A 2 5.97 23.89 -1.73
CA ILE A 2 5.92 22.46 -1.43
C ILE A 2 7.34 21.97 -1.21
N ARG A 3 7.64 21.44 -0.03
CA ARG A 3 8.98 20.95 0.33
C ARG A 3 9.12 19.48 -0.05
N VAL A 4 10.06 19.18 -0.93
CA VAL A 4 10.24 17.85 -1.50
C VAL A 4 11.56 17.23 -1.04
N LEU A 5 11.49 15.95 -0.63
CA LEU A 5 12.62 15.06 -0.48
C LEU A 5 12.71 14.17 -1.73
N VAL A 6 13.91 14.04 -2.31
CA VAL A 6 14.19 13.14 -3.43
C VAL A 6 15.12 12.03 -2.99
N ALA A 7 14.70 10.77 -3.10
CA ALA A 7 15.51 9.60 -2.76
C ALA A 7 15.66 8.67 -3.96
N ASP A 8 16.91 8.46 -4.39
CA ASP A 8 17.29 7.63 -5.53
C ASP A 8 18.78 7.30 -5.36
N ASP A 9 19.24 6.10 -5.65
CA ASP A 9 20.66 5.75 -5.50
C ASP A 9 21.53 6.30 -6.62
N GLU A 10 20.94 6.69 -7.76
CA GLU A 10 21.64 7.26 -8.90
C GLU A 10 21.77 8.80 -8.80
N PRO A 11 22.98 9.36 -8.57
CA PRO A 11 23.15 10.82 -8.41
C PRO A 11 22.68 11.64 -9.61
N LEU A 12 22.81 11.07 -10.83
CA LEU A 12 22.39 11.75 -12.06
C LEU A 12 20.88 11.88 -12.16
N ILE A 13 20.15 10.83 -11.74
CA ILE A 13 18.68 10.82 -11.70
C ILE A 13 18.20 11.82 -10.66
N ARG A 14 18.77 11.83 -9.44
CA ARG A 14 18.43 12.84 -8.41
C ARG A 14 18.61 14.25 -8.92
N ALA A 15 19.77 14.54 -9.55
CA ALA A 15 20.05 15.86 -10.12
C ALA A 15 19.03 16.25 -11.21
N GLY A 16 18.63 15.30 -12.07
CA GLY A 16 17.62 15.51 -13.10
C GLY A 16 16.23 15.82 -12.50
N ILE A 17 15.78 15.03 -11.52
CA ILE A 17 14.53 15.25 -10.80
C ILE A 17 14.54 16.62 -10.11
N ARG A 18 15.61 16.95 -9.41
CA ARG A 18 15.79 18.27 -8.78
C ARG A 18 15.65 19.40 -9.80
N MET A 19 16.34 19.32 -10.94
CA MET A 19 16.26 20.33 -12.00
C MET A 19 14.83 20.52 -12.51
N ILE A 20 14.10 19.42 -12.72
CA ILE A 20 12.70 19.45 -13.14
C ILE A 20 11.84 20.14 -12.08
N LEU A 21 11.94 19.74 -10.82
CA LEU A 21 11.08 20.25 -9.76
C LEU A 21 11.35 21.73 -9.47
N THR A 22 12.62 22.14 -9.43
CA THR A 22 12.99 23.54 -9.20
C THR A 22 12.67 24.47 -10.36
N SER A 23 12.24 23.95 -11.52
CA SER A 23 11.69 24.79 -12.60
C SER A 23 10.28 25.31 -12.28
N ALA A 24 9.63 24.79 -11.24
CA ALA A 24 8.31 25.25 -10.77
C ALA A 24 8.48 26.14 -9.53
N ASP A 25 7.97 27.38 -9.59
CA ASP A 25 8.16 28.41 -8.54
C ASP A 25 7.56 28.02 -7.16
N ASP A 26 6.67 27.04 -7.12
CA ASP A 26 5.94 26.60 -5.92
C ASP A 26 6.52 25.33 -5.27
N ILE A 27 7.61 24.77 -5.82
CA ILE A 27 8.24 23.53 -5.34
C ILE A 27 9.69 23.81 -4.96
N ASP A 28 10.11 23.30 -3.79
CA ASP A 28 11.50 23.36 -3.32
C ASP A 28 11.99 21.96 -2.93
N VAL A 29 13.13 21.54 -3.49
CA VAL A 29 13.80 20.30 -3.11
C VAL A 29 14.69 20.58 -1.91
N VAL A 30 14.13 20.35 -0.72
CA VAL A 30 14.78 20.68 0.57
C VAL A 30 15.79 19.63 1.02
N ALA A 31 15.72 18.41 0.47
CA ALA A 31 16.65 17.33 0.82
C ALA A 31 16.77 16.30 -0.29
N GLU A 32 17.89 15.58 -0.29
CA GLU A 32 18.16 14.42 -1.13
C GLU A 32 18.63 13.25 -0.25
N ALA A 33 18.38 12.03 -0.67
CA ALA A 33 18.84 10.80 -0.03
C ALA A 33 19.35 9.81 -1.07
N ALA A 34 20.35 9.01 -0.73
CA ALA A 34 20.90 7.99 -1.62
C ALA A 34 20.34 6.58 -1.36
N ASP A 35 19.56 6.40 -0.28
CA ASP A 35 18.90 5.17 0.07
C ASP A 35 17.64 5.42 0.93
N GLY A 36 16.84 4.37 1.14
CA GLY A 36 15.60 4.47 1.89
C GLY A 36 15.79 4.77 3.37
N ARG A 37 16.91 4.36 3.98
CA ARG A 37 17.22 4.65 5.39
C ARG A 37 17.48 6.14 5.59
N GLU A 38 18.34 6.70 4.76
CA GLU A 38 18.62 8.14 4.76
C GLU A 38 17.34 8.94 4.50
N ALA A 39 16.49 8.46 3.57
CA ALA A 39 15.22 9.10 3.27
C ALA A 39 14.26 9.13 4.49
N VAL A 40 14.13 8.02 5.24
CA VAL A 40 13.32 7.96 6.47
C VAL A 40 13.87 8.88 7.55
N GLU A 41 15.17 8.88 7.77
CA GLU A 41 15.82 9.74 8.77
C GLU A 41 15.65 11.22 8.44
N THR A 42 15.80 11.57 7.16
CA THR A 42 15.60 12.93 6.67
C THR A 42 14.15 13.39 6.81
N ALA A 43 13.18 12.53 6.46
CA ALA A 43 11.75 12.84 6.62
C ALA A 43 11.34 13.07 8.09
N ARG A 44 12.06 12.46 9.05
CA ARG A 44 11.82 12.68 10.49
C ARG A 44 12.42 13.99 11.03
N SER A 45 13.54 14.42 10.47
CA SER A 45 14.34 15.55 10.98
C SER A 45 14.14 16.85 10.23
N THR A 46 13.65 16.77 9.00
CA THR A 46 13.44 17.90 8.09
C THR A 46 11.95 18.04 7.78
N ALA A 47 11.50 19.27 7.67
CA ALA A 47 10.12 19.55 7.29
C ALA A 47 9.92 19.25 5.79
N VAL A 48 9.32 18.09 5.49
CA VAL A 48 9.03 17.58 4.15
C VAL A 48 7.51 17.44 3.99
N ASP A 49 6.99 17.88 2.84
CA ASP A 49 5.57 17.70 2.51
C ASP A 49 5.37 16.48 1.60
N VAL A 50 6.29 16.28 0.63
CA VAL A 50 6.25 15.17 -0.32
C VAL A 50 7.62 14.50 -0.41
N ALA A 51 7.67 13.19 -0.36
CA ALA A 51 8.85 12.39 -0.63
C ALA A 51 8.70 11.64 -1.96
N LEU A 52 9.67 11.79 -2.85
CA LEU A 52 9.82 10.99 -4.07
C LEU A 52 10.82 9.87 -3.76
N LEU A 53 10.39 8.62 -3.82
CA LEU A 53 11.25 7.47 -3.51
C LEU A 53 11.39 6.57 -4.74
N ASP A 54 12.62 6.31 -5.15
CA ASP A 54 12.89 5.17 -6.02
C ASP A 54 12.62 3.85 -5.29
N ILE A 55 12.23 2.81 -6.02
CA ILE A 55 12.02 1.49 -5.44
C ILE A 55 13.36 0.81 -5.19
N GLN A 56 14.26 0.82 -6.19
CA GLN A 56 15.51 0.06 -6.14
C GLN A 56 16.62 0.91 -5.54
N MET A 57 16.76 0.87 -4.23
CA MET A 57 17.85 1.54 -3.52
C MET A 57 18.60 0.54 -2.63
N PRO A 58 19.90 0.75 -2.41
CA PRO A 58 20.69 -0.04 -1.47
C PRO A 58 20.23 0.19 -0.03
N VAL A 59 20.69 -0.61 0.91
CA VAL A 59 20.44 -0.50 2.35
C VAL A 59 18.97 -0.71 2.72
N MET A 60 18.07 0.09 2.14
CA MET A 60 16.61 -0.01 2.32
C MET A 60 15.92 0.38 1.01
N ASP A 61 15.09 -0.50 0.49
CA ASP A 61 14.29 -0.24 -0.71
C ASP A 61 13.17 0.79 -0.45
N GLY A 62 12.65 1.41 -1.52
CA GLY A 62 11.64 2.46 -1.41
C GLY A 62 10.30 2.00 -0.87
N LEU A 63 9.91 0.73 -1.05
CA LEU A 63 8.66 0.20 -0.50
C LEU A 63 8.77 -0.02 1.02
N THR A 64 9.93 -0.47 1.48
CA THR A 64 10.24 -0.56 2.91
C THR A 64 10.31 0.83 3.54
N ALA A 65 10.96 1.78 2.86
CA ALA A 65 11.02 3.19 3.30
C ALA A 65 9.62 3.82 3.38
N LEU A 66 8.74 3.59 2.40
CA LEU A 66 7.35 4.02 2.43
C LEU A 66 6.62 3.51 3.67
N ALA A 67 6.74 2.20 3.97
CA ALA A 67 6.10 1.59 5.14
C ALA A 67 6.66 2.15 6.47
N GLU A 68 7.95 2.44 6.54
CA GLU A 68 8.58 3.08 7.71
C GLU A 68 8.18 4.56 7.84
N MET A 69 8.13 5.32 6.74
CA MET A 69 7.67 6.72 6.74
C MET A 69 6.22 6.84 7.20
N GLY A 70 5.34 5.92 6.80
CA GLY A 70 3.96 5.91 7.25
C GLY A 70 3.80 5.85 8.78
N ARG A 71 4.81 5.31 9.50
CA ARG A 71 4.85 5.27 10.97
C ARG A 71 5.64 6.44 11.58
N ALA A 72 6.75 6.82 10.96
CA ALA A 72 7.73 7.74 11.51
C ALA A 72 7.47 9.22 11.15
N ALA A 73 6.81 9.46 10.01
CA ALA A 73 6.50 10.77 9.45
C ALA A 73 5.15 10.72 8.69
N PRO A 74 4.01 10.47 9.37
CA PRO A 74 2.71 10.19 8.75
C PRO A 74 2.13 11.34 7.93
N ASP A 75 2.62 12.55 8.14
CA ASP A 75 2.20 13.74 7.39
C ASP A 75 2.88 13.86 6.03
N VAL A 76 3.99 13.14 5.81
CA VAL A 76 4.73 13.15 4.54
C VAL A 76 3.98 12.31 3.49
N ARG A 77 3.68 12.91 2.36
CA ARG A 77 3.06 12.21 1.23
C ARG A 77 4.13 11.55 0.37
N VAL A 78 4.05 10.24 0.20
CA VAL A 78 5.07 9.48 -0.52
C VAL A 78 4.62 9.15 -1.93
N LEU A 79 5.39 9.57 -2.93
CA LEU A 79 5.25 9.19 -4.33
C LEU A 79 6.38 8.20 -4.68
N ILE A 80 6.04 7.09 -5.27
CA ILE A 80 7.01 6.10 -5.74
C ILE A 80 7.41 6.40 -7.18
N LEU A 81 8.71 6.40 -7.44
CA LEU A 81 9.31 6.45 -8.78
C LEU A 81 9.85 5.07 -9.12
N THR A 82 9.69 4.64 -10.37
CA THR A 82 10.22 3.35 -10.83
C THR A 82 10.57 3.36 -12.31
N THR A 83 11.42 2.44 -12.72
CA THR A 83 11.63 2.09 -14.13
C THR A 83 10.58 1.09 -14.62
N PHE A 84 10.45 0.93 -15.93
CA PHE A 84 9.52 -0.01 -16.57
C PHE A 84 9.77 -1.46 -16.10
N GLY A 85 8.71 -2.16 -15.63
CA GLY A 85 8.73 -3.61 -15.42
C GLY A 85 8.21 -4.14 -14.09
N GLU A 86 7.96 -3.30 -13.10
CA GLU A 86 7.66 -3.74 -11.72
C GLU A 86 6.17 -3.65 -11.37
N ARG A 87 5.33 -4.40 -12.10
CA ARG A 87 3.86 -4.40 -11.95
C ARG A 87 3.40 -4.68 -10.52
N ASP A 88 4.05 -5.63 -9.85
CA ASP A 88 3.65 -6.04 -8.49
C ASP A 88 3.93 -4.94 -7.45
N ASN A 89 4.86 -4.03 -7.72
CA ASN A 89 5.23 -2.95 -6.82
C ASN A 89 4.20 -1.82 -6.76
N VAL A 90 3.42 -1.59 -7.83
CA VAL A 90 2.34 -0.58 -7.83
C VAL A 90 1.29 -0.90 -6.76
N LEU A 91 0.81 -2.14 -6.73
CA LEU A 91 -0.20 -2.56 -5.75
C LEU A 91 0.36 -2.57 -4.32
N ARG A 92 1.63 -2.96 -4.17
CA ARG A 92 2.31 -2.92 -2.85
C ARG A 92 2.45 -1.49 -2.36
N ALA A 93 2.88 -0.56 -3.21
CA ALA A 93 2.99 0.86 -2.86
C ALA A 93 1.64 1.44 -2.41
N LEU A 94 0.57 1.20 -3.18
CA LEU A 94 -0.78 1.66 -2.84
C LEU A 94 -1.28 1.01 -1.54
N GLY A 95 -1.03 -0.27 -1.35
CA GLY A 95 -1.40 -1.01 -0.13
C GLY A 95 -0.67 -0.53 1.13
N HIS A 96 0.50 0.12 1.00
CA HIS A 96 1.24 0.72 2.11
C HIS A 96 0.96 2.23 2.29
N GLY A 97 -0.08 2.77 1.63
CA GLY A 97 -0.48 4.17 1.79
C GLY A 97 0.30 5.17 0.94
N GLY A 98 0.98 4.71 -0.11
CA GLY A 98 1.61 5.60 -1.09
C GLY A 98 0.60 6.57 -1.71
N ALA A 99 0.95 7.85 -1.77
CA ALA A 99 0.13 8.90 -2.38
C ALA A 99 0.13 8.82 -3.91
N GLY A 100 1.03 8.06 -4.52
CA GLY A 100 1.04 7.88 -5.96
C GLY A 100 2.23 7.08 -6.48
N PHE A 101 2.21 6.89 -7.80
CA PHE A 101 3.17 6.07 -8.51
C PHE A 101 3.43 6.63 -9.91
N LEU A 102 4.70 6.88 -10.22
CA LEU A 102 5.17 7.39 -11.51
C LEU A 102 6.27 6.52 -12.08
N LEU A 103 6.42 6.60 -13.41
CA LEU A 103 7.59 6.05 -14.08
C LEU A 103 8.70 7.12 -14.14
N LYS A 104 9.97 6.71 -14.02
CA LYS A 104 11.13 7.62 -14.11
C LYS A 104 11.27 8.28 -15.49
N ASP A 105 10.65 7.71 -16.53
CA ASP A 105 10.60 8.26 -17.89
C ASP A 105 9.36 9.16 -18.13
N SER A 106 8.57 9.44 -17.09
CA SER A 106 7.43 10.37 -17.19
C SER A 106 7.91 11.77 -17.61
N ALA A 107 7.04 12.47 -18.34
CA ALA A 107 7.35 13.82 -18.77
C ALA A 107 7.56 14.77 -17.55
N PRO A 108 8.45 15.77 -17.65
CA PRO A 108 8.72 16.72 -16.56
C PRO A 108 7.45 17.32 -15.94
N GLN A 109 6.47 17.65 -16.76
CA GLN A 109 5.21 18.22 -16.32
C GLN A 109 4.36 17.25 -15.50
N GLU A 110 4.43 15.95 -15.79
CA GLU A 110 3.76 14.91 -15.00
C GLU A 110 4.35 14.82 -13.58
N LEU A 111 5.67 14.90 -13.45
CA LEU A 111 6.33 14.88 -12.16
C LEU A 111 5.91 16.07 -11.29
N ILE A 112 5.93 17.28 -11.86
CA ILE A 112 5.48 18.49 -11.16
C ILE A 112 4.00 18.37 -10.76
N HIS A 113 3.16 17.87 -11.67
CA HIS A 113 1.73 17.68 -11.39
C HIS A 113 1.48 16.67 -10.27
N ALA A 114 2.22 15.55 -10.28
CA ALA A 114 2.11 14.53 -9.25
C ALA A 114 2.49 15.06 -7.86
N VAL A 115 3.58 15.83 -7.76
CA VAL A 115 4.00 16.47 -6.50
C VAL A 115 2.92 17.42 -5.96
N ARG A 116 2.33 18.24 -6.83
CA ARG A 116 1.22 19.14 -6.44
C ARG A 116 -0.02 18.37 -5.99
N ALA A 117 -0.39 17.31 -6.71
CA ALA A 117 -1.52 16.46 -6.35
C ALA A 117 -1.31 15.79 -4.98
N ALA A 118 -0.14 15.21 -4.75
CA ALA A 118 0.21 14.58 -3.48
C ALA A 118 0.19 15.58 -2.32
N ALA A 119 0.78 16.76 -2.50
CA ALA A 119 0.76 17.84 -1.49
C ALA A 119 -0.66 18.30 -1.16
N ALA A 120 -1.57 18.26 -2.12
CA ALA A 120 -2.99 18.56 -1.92
C ALA A 120 -3.79 17.39 -1.29
N GLY A 121 -3.14 16.26 -0.96
CA GLY A 121 -3.78 15.08 -0.39
C GLY A 121 -4.48 14.18 -1.41
N ASN A 122 -4.29 14.41 -2.70
CA ASN A 122 -4.83 13.59 -3.77
C ASN A 122 -3.84 12.48 -4.17
N ALA A 123 -4.37 11.31 -4.56
CA ALA A 123 -3.55 10.28 -5.18
C ALA A 123 -3.23 10.63 -6.63
N TYR A 124 -2.00 10.32 -7.07
CA TYR A 124 -1.61 10.46 -8.47
C TYR A 124 -1.06 9.14 -9.03
N LEU A 125 -1.66 8.67 -10.10
CA LEU A 125 -1.15 7.54 -10.88
C LEU A 125 -0.90 8.01 -12.31
N SER A 126 0.30 7.78 -12.83
CA SER A 126 0.54 8.01 -14.26
C SER A 126 -0.41 7.15 -15.11
N PRO A 127 -0.72 7.53 -16.37
CA PRO A 127 -1.58 6.72 -17.23
C PRO A 127 -1.09 5.27 -17.38
N ALA A 128 0.23 5.07 -17.42
CA ALA A 128 0.83 3.74 -17.48
C ALA A 128 0.62 2.96 -16.16
N ALA A 129 0.85 3.59 -15.00
CA ALA A 129 0.59 2.98 -13.70
C ALA A 129 -0.90 2.66 -13.50
N THR A 130 -1.80 3.57 -13.93
CA THR A 130 -3.25 3.34 -13.90
C THR A 130 -3.63 2.11 -14.73
N ARG A 131 -3.08 1.95 -15.94
CA ARG A 131 -3.31 0.77 -16.78
C ARG A 131 -2.86 -0.50 -16.09
N HIS A 132 -1.68 -0.50 -15.44
CA HIS A 132 -1.21 -1.66 -14.68
C HIS A 132 -2.12 -2.04 -13.52
N VAL A 133 -2.63 -1.05 -12.78
CA VAL A 133 -3.62 -1.30 -11.71
C VAL A 133 -4.88 -1.93 -12.29
N VAL A 134 -5.44 -1.35 -13.35
CA VAL A 134 -6.64 -1.88 -14.02
C VAL A 134 -6.41 -3.30 -14.54
N ASP A 135 -5.30 -3.55 -15.25
CA ASP A 135 -4.97 -4.88 -15.78
C ASP A 135 -4.79 -5.92 -14.66
N THR A 136 -4.22 -5.51 -13.54
CA THR A 136 -4.01 -6.42 -12.39
C THR A 136 -5.33 -6.72 -11.69
N LEU A 137 -6.21 -5.73 -11.50
CA LEU A 137 -7.54 -5.91 -10.94
C LEU A 137 -8.45 -6.73 -11.86
N ALA A 138 -8.31 -6.56 -13.17
CA ALA A 138 -9.05 -7.30 -14.20
C ALA A 138 -8.38 -8.63 -14.57
N SER A 139 -7.24 -9.00 -13.95
CA SER A 139 -6.48 -10.18 -14.36
C SER A 139 -7.26 -11.46 -14.09
N PRO A 140 -7.20 -12.45 -15.00
CA PRO A 140 -7.78 -13.77 -14.77
C PRO A 140 -7.26 -14.44 -13.49
N ALA A 141 -6.02 -14.14 -13.08
CA ALA A 141 -5.44 -14.64 -11.84
C ALA A 141 -6.10 -14.05 -10.58
N ALA A 142 -6.50 -12.77 -10.61
CA ALA A 142 -7.25 -12.17 -9.48
C ALA A 142 -8.67 -12.75 -9.42
N THR A 143 -9.32 -12.85 -10.58
CA THR A 143 -10.65 -13.48 -10.71
C THR A 143 -10.61 -14.95 -10.28
N ALA A 144 -9.62 -15.73 -10.74
CA ALA A 144 -9.45 -17.12 -10.38
C ALA A 144 -9.18 -17.30 -8.86
N ARG A 145 -8.36 -16.46 -8.24
CA ARG A 145 -8.14 -16.47 -6.78
C ARG A 145 -9.44 -16.17 -6.03
N GLY A 146 -10.19 -15.16 -6.47
CA GLY A 146 -11.47 -14.81 -5.87
C GLY A 146 -12.51 -15.92 -6.01
N GLU A 147 -12.58 -16.58 -7.16
CA GLU A 147 -13.46 -17.74 -7.38
C GLU A 147 -13.04 -18.94 -6.53
N GLU A 148 -11.75 -19.25 -6.47
CA GLU A 148 -11.22 -20.31 -5.61
C GLU A 148 -11.49 -20.03 -4.14
N ALA A 149 -11.26 -18.82 -3.67
CA ALA A 149 -11.57 -18.39 -2.31
C ALA A 149 -13.08 -18.59 -2.03
N ARG A 150 -13.97 -18.13 -2.92
CA ARG A 150 -15.42 -18.32 -2.76
C ARG A 150 -15.81 -19.80 -2.72
N ARG A 151 -15.20 -20.65 -3.57
CA ARG A 151 -15.42 -22.12 -3.53
C ARG A 151 -15.03 -22.70 -2.17
N ARG A 152 -13.86 -22.34 -1.65
CA ARG A 152 -13.41 -22.80 -0.33
C ARG A 152 -14.35 -22.36 0.79
N LEU A 153 -14.85 -21.13 0.71
CA LEU A 153 -15.82 -20.59 1.69
C LEU A 153 -17.21 -21.21 1.59
N ALA A 154 -17.54 -21.93 0.50
CA ALA A 154 -18.87 -22.52 0.31
C ALA A 154 -19.26 -23.52 1.40
N GLY A 155 -18.26 -24.22 1.99
CA GLY A 155 -18.46 -25.18 3.08
C GLY A 155 -18.68 -24.58 4.48
N LEU A 156 -18.60 -23.24 4.60
CA LEU A 156 -18.83 -22.55 5.88
C LEU A 156 -20.31 -22.27 6.12
N THR A 157 -20.76 -22.45 7.36
CA THR A 157 -22.08 -22.00 7.82
C THR A 157 -22.18 -20.47 7.82
N ALA A 158 -23.40 -19.91 7.88
CA ALA A 158 -23.59 -18.46 7.96
C ALA A 158 -22.81 -17.85 9.15
N ARG A 159 -22.85 -18.51 10.31
CA ARG A 159 -22.16 -18.02 11.51
C ARG A 159 -20.64 -18.08 11.41
N GLU A 160 -20.10 -19.10 10.76
CA GLU A 160 -18.66 -19.18 10.47
C GLU A 160 -18.22 -18.10 9.49
N ARG A 161 -19.06 -17.75 8.51
CA ARG A 161 -18.79 -16.64 7.57
C ARG A 161 -18.78 -15.28 8.27
N GLU A 162 -19.71 -15.02 9.18
CA GLU A 162 -19.74 -13.80 9.98
C GLU A 162 -18.46 -13.64 10.81
N VAL A 163 -18.05 -14.71 11.51
CA VAL A 163 -16.77 -14.70 12.26
C VAL A 163 -15.60 -14.48 11.31
N LEU A 164 -15.55 -15.19 10.19
CA LEU A 164 -14.46 -15.06 9.21
C LEU A 164 -14.38 -13.66 8.59
N ALA A 165 -15.51 -13.01 8.32
CA ALA A 165 -15.54 -11.64 7.82
C ALA A 165 -14.85 -10.67 8.79
N LEU A 166 -15.17 -10.76 10.08
CA LEU A 166 -14.53 -9.93 11.12
C LEU A 166 -13.02 -10.22 11.28
N LEU A 167 -12.60 -11.48 11.05
CA LEU A 167 -11.17 -11.80 10.98
C LEU A 167 -10.50 -11.14 9.77
N GLY A 168 -11.20 -11.08 8.63
CA GLY A 168 -10.77 -10.38 7.42
C GLY A 168 -10.59 -8.87 7.63
N GLU A 169 -11.41 -8.27 8.50
CA GLU A 169 -11.29 -6.88 8.96
C GLU A 169 -10.16 -6.68 10.01
N GLY A 170 -9.51 -7.75 10.44
CA GLY A 170 -8.41 -7.69 11.41
C GLY A 170 -8.81 -7.66 12.89
N LEU A 171 -10.09 -7.88 13.23
CA LEU A 171 -10.55 -7.85 14.60
C LEU A 171 -9.97 -8.97 15.46
N SER A 172 -9.71 -8.68 16.75
CA SER A 172 -9.36 -9.71 17.74
C SER A 172 -10.56 -10.63 18.04
N ASN A 173 -10.33 -11.76 18.72
CA ASN A 173 -11.43 -12.65 19.13
C ASN A 173 -12.37 -11.95 20.13
N ALA A 174 -11.82 -11.08 20.97
CA ALA A 174 -12.62 -10.31 21.93
C ALA A 174 -13.51 -9.28 21.22
N ASP A 175 -12.95 -8.53 20.25
CA ASP A 175 -13.69 -7.52 19.48
C ASP A 175 -14.75 -8.16 18.60
N ALA A 176 -14.39 -9.26 17.92
CA ALA A 176 -15.34 -10.06 17.12
C ALA A 176 -16.46 -10.64 18.01
N GLY A 177 -16.12 -11.09 19.22
CA GLY A 177 -17.08 -11.57 20.20
C GLY A 177 -18.06 -10.46 20.62
N SER A 178 -17.56 -9.27 20.94
CA SER A 178 -18.37 -8.10 21.29
C SER A 178 -19.35 -7.76 20.15
N ARG A 179 -18.86 -7.75 18.90
CA ARG A 179 -19.68 -7.41 17.72
C ARG A 179 -20.73 -8.45 17.38
N LEU A 180 -20.46 -9.73 17.67
CA LEU A 180 -21.38 -10.85 17.40
C LEU A 180 -22.21 -11.29 18.61
N HIS A 181 -22.09 -10.58 19.75
CA HIS A 181 -22.71 -10.95 21.02
C HIS A 181 -22.33 -12.36 21.48
N MET A 182 -21.05 -12.70 21.38
CA MET A 182 -20.47 -13.99 21.78
C MET A 182 -19.33 -13.78 22.78
N SER A 183 -19.05 -14.82 23.60
CA SER A 183 -17.83 -14.83 24.39
C SER A 183 -16.58 -15.01 23.50
N GLU A 184 -15.45 -14.48 23.93
CA GLU A 184 -14.16 -14.68 23.26
C GLU A 184 -13.82 -16.18 23.07
N ALA A 185 -14.12 -17.01 24.08
CA ALA A 185 -13.94 -18.45 24.02
C ALA A 185 -14.78 -19.10 22.91
N THR A 186 -16.01 -18.61 22.71
CA THR A 186 -16.90 -19.06 21.62
C THR A 186 -16.29 -18.70 20.26
N VAL A 187 -15.83 -17.45 20.10
CA VAL A 187 -15.18 -17.02 18.84
C VAL A 187 -13.92 -17.85 18.58
N LYS A 188 -13.08 -18.11 19.58
CA LYS A 188 -11.90 -18.97 19.46
C LYS A 188 -12.26 -20.37 18.95
N THR A 189 -13.38 -20.93 19.41
CA THR A 189 -13.86 -22.22 18.94
C THR A 189 -14.29 -22.17 17.45
N TYR A 190 -14.98 -21.10 17.05
CA TYR A 190 -15.33 -20.87 15.64
C TYR A 190 -14.09 -20.71 14.76
N VAL A 191 -13.10 -19.90 15.20
CA VAL A 191 -11.85 -19.74 14.48
C VAL A 191 -11.15 -21.07 14.25
N SER A 192 -11.01 -21.91 15.28
CA SER A 192 -10.40 -23.24 15.12
C SER A 192 -11.14 -24.13 14.11
N ARG A 193 -12.47 -24.12 14.12
CA ARG A 193 -13.28 -24.87 13.15
C ARG A 193 -13.13 -24.31 11.73
N ILE A 194 -13.08 -22.99 11.57
CA ILE A 194 -12.89 -22.32 10.29
C ILE A 194 -11.53 -22.70 9.71
N LEU A 195 -10.46 -22.64 10.52
CA LEU A 195 -9.10 -23.00 10.07
C LEU A 195 -9.07 -24.44 9.57
N THR A 196 -9.67 -25.38 10.31
CA THR A 196 -9.74 -26.79 9.89
C THR A 196 -10.55 -26.96 8.60
N LYS A 197 -11.70 -26.30 8.46
CA LYS A 197 -12.55 -26.42 7.27
C LYS A 197 -11.94 -25.81 6.03
N LEU A 198 -11.17 -24.72 6.19
CA LEU A 198 -10.51 -24.00 5.11
C LEU A 198 -9.09 -24.52 4.82
N ASP A 199 -8.64 -25.54 5.57
CA ASP A 199 -7.25 -26.03 5.48
C ASP A 199 -6.24 -24.87 5.55
N CYS A 200 -6.36 -24.05 6.61
CA CYS A 200 -5.51 -22.90 6.88
C CYS A 200 -4.67 -23.18 8.14
N ASP A 201 -3.37 -22.90 8.06
CA ASP A 201 -2.44 -23.10 9.17
C ASP A 201 -2.62 -22.05 10.28
N ASN A 202 -3.11 -20.86 9.92
CA ASN A 202 -3.26 -19.75 10.86
C ASN A 202 -4.37 -18.79 10.44
N ARG A 203 -4.73 -17.88 11.38
CA ARG A 203 -5.80 -16.90 11.17
C ARG A 203 -5.53 -15.90 10.05
N VAL A 204 -4.23 -15.62 9.75
CA VAL A 204 -3.85 -14.67 8.69
C VAL A 204 -4.22 -15.25 7.33
N GLN A 205 -3.96 -16.55 7.10
CA GLN A 205 -4.37 -17.21 5.86
C GLN A 205 -5.89 -17.20 5.69
N ALA A 206 -6.65 -17.45 6.76
CA ALA A 206 -8.11 -17.37 6.71
C ALA A 206 -8.62 -15.95 6.42
N ALA A 207 -8.01 -14.93 7.03
CA ALA A 207 -8.34 -13.53 6.80
C ALA A 207 -8.05 -13.10 5.35
N LEU A 208 -6.91 -13.53 4.77
CA LEU A 208 -6.59 -13.29 3.37
C LEU A 208 -7.60 -13.96 2.42
N LEU A 209 -8.02 -15.21 2.71
CA LEU A 209 -9.06 -15.89 1.97
C LEU A 209 -10.41 -15.15 2.03
N ALA A 210 -10.80 -14.63 3.19
CA ALA A 210 -12.01 -13.81 3.33
C ALA A 210 -11.97 -12.58 2.43
N ARG A 211 -10.83 -11.88 2.44
CA ARG A 211 -10.61 -10.68 1.60
C ARG A 211 -10.63 -11.01 0.12
N ASP A 212 -9.93 -12.07 -0.31
CA ASP A 212 -9.88 -12.49 -1.72
C ASP A 212 -11.27 -12.92 -2.23
N ALA A 213 -12.10 -13.50 -1.38
CA ALA A 213 -13.48 -13.86 -1.68
C ALA A 213 -14.44 -12.64 -1.71
N GLY A 214 -14.01 -11.48 -1.24
CA GLY A 214 -14.86 -10.30 -1.05
C GLY A 214 -15.90 -10.49 0.06
N LEU A 215 -15.53 -11.23 1.13
CA LEU A 215 -16.43 -11.47 2.25
C LEU A 215 -16.41 -10.24 3.19
N GLU A 216 -17.51 -9.49 3.18
CA GLU A 216 -17.70 -8.33 4.08
C GLU A 216 -18.59 -8.71 5.25
N SER A 217 -18.40 -8.06 6.41
CA SER A 217 -19.30 -8.27 7.54
C SER A 217 -20.61 -7.48 7.32
N ASN A 218 -21.74 -8.18 7.33
CA ASN A 218 -23.08 -7.57 7.30
C ASN A 218 -23.50 -7.01 8.67
N ALA A 219 -22.57 -6.62 9.52
CA ALA A 219 -22.84 -6.05 10.82
C ALA A 219 -23.04 -4.53 10.69
N GLY A 220 -24.26 -4.13 10.27
CA GLY A 220 -24.84 -2.82 10.47
C GLY A 220 -25.50 -2.76 11.84
#